data_abf8baa28b172a61bf4c67bea0242c68
#
_entry.id   abf8baa28b172a61bf4c67bea0242c68
#
_cell.length_a   1.000
_cell.length_b   1.000
_cell.length_c   1.000
_cell.angle_alpha   90.00
_cell.angle_beta   90.00
_cell.angle_gamma   90.00
#
_symmetry.space_group_name_H-M   'P 1'
#
loop_
_entity.id
_entity.type
_entity.pdbx_description
1 polymer ?
#
loop_
_entity_poly.entity_id
_entity_poly.type
_entity_poly.pdbx_seq_one_letter_code
_entity_poly.pdbx_strand_id
1 'polypeptide(L)'
;AATTAVAPHAHQAGVPVLSFSNDEAVADRGIFVLGFLPRDQVSRVVRYATAQGLSRYAALAPDTPYGRAVTRALQDSAQSAGASVVRSRLYDPATSDFTQIARQFADYDQRRRALAAEKARLAGRDDEASRRALARLERMETVEDLPYQAVLLPDAGQRLRSLAPMLAYFDIDHRKVRMLGTTLWDDASIAGEPTLGGGWYAAPAADVRATFENRYQQAFGTRPPLVAGLAYDATALVALLSRDREQPDFSLETLTSPEGFAGVNGIFRLKPDGLNERGLAVYEINNGQRRVIDPAPQSFQPLIN
;
A
#
# COMPACT_ATOMS: atom_id res chain seq x y z
N ALA A 1 13.30 2.06 -17.98
CA ALA A 1 14.44 2.17 -18.94
C ALA A 1 14.52 0.98 -19.89
N ALA A 2 14.74 -0.27 -19.42
CA ALA A 2 14.90 -1.43 -20.32
C ALA A 2 13.63 -1.70 -21.14
N THR A 3 12.45 -1.75 -20.51
CA THR A 3 11.18 -1.98 -21.19
C THR A 3 10.91 -0.95 -22.26
N THR A 4 11.13 0.34 -21.98
CA THR A 4 10.94 1.44 -22.93
C THR A 4 11.85 1.32 -24.17
N ALA A 5 13.09 0.80 -23.99
CA ALA A 5 14.02 0.59 -25.08
C ALA A 5 13.62 -0.61 -25.96
N VAL A 6 13.05 -1.66 -25.39
CA VAL A 6 12.67 -2.89 -26.10
C VAL A 6 11.30 -2.76 -26.80
N ALA A 7 10.37 -1.98 -26.24
CA ALA A 7 8.99 -1.90 -26.71
C ALA A 7 8.84 -1.62 -28.23
N PRO A 8 9.55 -0.67 -28.87
CA PRO A 8 9.42 -0.44 -30.31
C PRO A 8 9.80 -1.65 -31.17
N HIS A 9 10.85 -2.37 -30.77
CA HIS A 9 11.31 -3.57 -31.47
C HIS A 9 10.34 -4.74 -31.31
N ALA A 10 9.79 -4.90 -30.12
CA ALA A 10 8.79 -5.92 -29.82
C ALA A 10 7.51 -5.70 -30.64
N HIS A 11 7.02 -4.45 -30.70
CA HIS A 11 5.87 -4.09 -31.52
C HIS A 11 6.11 -4.37 -33.00
N GLN A 12 7.28 -4.00 -33.55
CA GLN A 12 7.63 -4.25 -34.94
C GLN A 12 7.70 -5.76 -35.25
N ALA A 13 8.16 -6.56 -34.31
CA ALA A 13 8.26 -8.01 -34.44
C ALA A 13 6.93 -8.74 -34.11
N GLY A 14 5.92 -8.05 -33.59
CA GLY A 14 4.66 -8.66 -33.14
C GLY A 14 4.84 -9.59 -31.93
N VAL A 15 5.90 -9.38 -31.10
CA VAL A 15 6.23 -10.23 -29.98
C VAL A 15 5.80 -9.55 -28.67
N PRO A 16 4.93 -10.17 -27.86
CA PRO A 16 4.54 -9.61 -26.57
C PRO A 16 5.70 -9.62 -25.58
N VAL A 17 5.73 -8.62 -24.68
CA VAL A 17 6.76 -8.44 -23.65
C VAL A 17 6.15 -8.54 -22.26
N LEU A 18 6.74 -9.35 -21.40
CA LEU A 18 6.44 -9.41 -19.97
C LEU A 18 7.50 -8.62 -19.18
N SER A 19 7.15 -7.45 -18.70
CA SER A 19 8.05 -6.55 -17.96
C SER A 19 7.88 -6.70 -16.46
N PHE A 20 8.98 -6.79 -15.72
CA PHE A 20 8.96 -6.84 -14.24
C PHE A 20 8.89 -5.44 -13.60
N SER A 21 8.68 -4.40 -14.40
CA SER A 21 8.47 -3.04 -13.91
C SER A 21 7.21 -2.95 -13.03
N ASN A 22 7.22 -2.02 -12.09
CA ASN A 22 6.04 -1.54 -11.35
C ASN A 22 5.63 -0.13 -11.79
N ASP A 23 6.21 0.38 -12.88
CA ASP A 23 5.89 1.66 -13.50
C ASP A 23 4.81 1.44 -14.56
N GLU A 24 3.62 1.98 -14.31
CA GLU A 24 2.47 1.88 -15.20
C GLU A 24 2.71 2.58 -16.57
N ALA A 25 3.59 3.59 -16.58
CA ALA A 25 3.89 4.36 -17.79
C ALA A 25 4.60 3.57 -18.91
N VAL A 26 5.13 2.37 -18.58
CA VAL A 26 5.77 1.51 -19.58
C VAL A 26 4.81 0.46 -20.17
N ALA A 27 3.58 0.38 -19.64
CA ALA A 27 2.55 -0.51 -20.16
C ALA A 27 2.00 0.00 -21.49
N ASP A 28 1.78 -0.91 -22.41
CA ASP A 28 1.14 -0.64 -23.69
C ASP A 28 0.56 -1.95 -24.26
N ARG A 29 -0.22 -1.86 -25.31
CA ARG A 29 -0.76 -3.05 -25.98
C ARG A 29 0.36 -4.01 -26.43
N GLY A 30 0.38 -5.20 -25.81
CA GLY A 30 1.44 -6.19 -26.03
C GLY A 30 2.70 -5.99 -25.16
N ILE A 31 2.78 -4.92 -24.38
CA ILE A 31 3.84 -4.70 -23.38
C ILE A 31 3.20 -4.78 -21.99
N PHE A 32 3.28 -5.93 -21.38
CA PHE A 32 2.61 -6.22 -20.10
C PHE A 32 3.53 -5.99 -18.90
N VAL A 33 3.06 -5.19 -17.95
CA VAL A 33 3.73 -4.98 -16.67
C VAL A 33 3.30 -6.06 -15.69
N LEU A 34 4.23 -6.81 -15.12
CA LEU A 34 3.98 -7.87 -14.12
C LEU A 34 4.27 -7.42 -12.69
N GLY A 35 4.90 -6.27 -12.50
CA GLY A 35 5.24 -5.76 -11.18
C GLY A 35 4.01 -5.51 -10.29
N PHE A 36 4.24 -5.32 -8.99
CA PHE A 36 3.19 -4.97 -8.04
C PHE A 36 2.86 -3.49 -8.20
N LEU A 37 1.77 -3.20 -8.90
CA LEU A 37 1.36 -1.83 -9.20
C LEU A 37 0.90 -1.09 -7.95
N PRO A 38 1.31 0.17 -7.73
CA PRO A 38 0.86 0.98 -6.60
C PRO A 38 -0.66 1.06 -6.49
N ARG A 39 -1.35 1.22 -7.64
CA ARG A 39 -2.81 1.32 -7.72
C ARG A 39 -3.53 0.11 -7.14
N ASP A 40 -3.05 -1.11 -7.40
CA ASP A 40 -3.71 -2.34 -6.93
C ASP A 40 -3.54 -2.50 -5.42
N GLN A 41 -2.34 -2.22 -4.91
CA GLN A 41 -2.04 -2.27 -3.48
C GLN A 41 -2.90 -1.27 -2.70
N VAL A 42 -2.96 -0.02 -3.17
CA VAL A 42 -3.72 1.05 -2.52
C VAL A 42 -5.22 0.79 -2.64
N SER A 43 -5.71 0.44 -3.82
CA SER A 43 -7.13 0.12 -4.02
C SER A 43 -7.58 -1.03 -3.11
N ARG A 44 -6.73 -2.05 -2.94
CA ARG A 44 -7.04 -3.20 -2.09
C ARG A 44 -7.19 -2.81 -0.62
N VAL A 45 -6.20 -2.06 -0.07
CA VAL A 45 -6.23 -1.66 1.34
C VAL A 45 -7.31 -0.61 1.60
N VAL A 46 -7.56 0.33 0.67
CA VAL A 46 -8.60 1.36 0.80
C VAL A 46 -9.99 0.74 0.76
N ARG A 47 -10.28 -0.19 -0.15
CA ARG A 47 -11.56 -0.91 -0.18
C ARG A 47 -11.84 -1.62 1.13
N TYR A 48 -10.83 -2.32 1.67
CA TYR A 48 -10.96 -2.95 2.97
C TYR A 48 -11.22 -1.92 4.08
N ALA A 49 -10.42 -0.85 4.14
CA ALA A 49 -10.55 0.19 5.15
C ALA A 49 -11.92 0.89 5.10
N THR A 50 -12.43 1.15 3.88
CA THR A 50 -13.77 1.75 3.70
C THR A 50 -14.87 0.79 4.14
N ALA A 51 -14.74 -0.50 3.86
CA ALA A 51 -15.66 -1.53 4.36
C ALA A 51 -15.66 -1.63 5.90
N GLN A 52 -14.55 -1.24 6.56
CA GLN A 52 -14.45 -1.10 8.02
C GLN A 52 -14.94 0.27 8.55
N GLY A 53 -15.56 1.10 7.69
CA GLY A 53 -16.15 2.39 8.08
C GLY A 53 -15.22 3.60 8.00
N LEU A 54 -14.01 3.47 7.47
CA LEU A 54 -13.10 4.61 7.29
C LEU A 54 -13.45 5.33 5.98
N SER A 55 -13.67 6.65 6.05
CA SER A 55 -14.10 7.47 4.90
C SER A 55 -13.26 8.71 4.66
N ARG A 56 -12.36 9.08 5.58
CA ARG A 56 -11.46 10.23 5.46
C ARG A 56 -10.02 9.78 5.58
N TYR A 57 -9.29 9.94 4.48
CA TYR A 57 -7.91 9.50 4.33
C TYR A 57 -6.95 10.67 4.28
N ALA A 58 -5.69 10.40 4.64
CA ALA A 58 -4.57 11.28 4.40
C ALA A 58 -3.40 10.48 3.79
N ALA A 59 -2.46 11.17 3.13
CA ALA A 59 -1.21 10.60 2.64
C ALA A 59 -0.02 11.44 3.08
N LEU A 60 1.02 10.78 3.53
CA LEU A 60 2.33 11.37 3.78
C LEU A 60 3.39 10.51 3.09
N ALA A 61 3.93 10.99 1.97
CA ALA A 61 4.74 10.20 1.05
C ALA A 61 6.04 10.91 0.67
N PRO A 62 7.12 10.17 0.34
CA PRO A 62 8.31 10.77 -0.23
C PRO A 62 8.01 11.33 -1.63
N ASP A 63 8.61 12.46 -1.98
CA ASP A 63 8.47 13.08 -3.30
C ASP A 63 9.33 12.33 -4.35
N THR A 64 8.90 11.12 -4.65
CA THR A 64 9.46 10.22 -5.68
C THR A 64 8.39 9.87 -6.70
N PRO A 65 8.75 9.33 -7.88
CA PRO A 65 7.76 8.80 -8.82
C PRO A 65 6.80 7.80 -8.15
N TYR A 66 7.33 6.89 -7.30
CA TYR A 66 6.52 5.93 -6.56
C TYR A 66 5.59 6.60 -5.54
N GLY A 67 6.11 7.52 -4.71
CA GLY A 67 5.29 8.23 -3.72
C GLY A 67 4.16 9.04 -4.36
N ARG A 68 4.43 9.71 -5.50
CA ARG A 68 3.41 10.40 -6.29
C ARG A 68 2.37 9.45 -6.89
N ALA A 69 2.80 8.31 -7.42
CA ALA A 69 1.88 7.29 -7.96
C ALA A 69 0.95 6.72 -6.87
N VAL A 70 1.49 6.39 -5.70
CA VAL A 70 0.71 5.90 -4.54
C VAL A 70 -0.27 6.96 -4.04
N THR A 71 0.15 8.22 -3.98
CA THR A 71 -0.74 9.33 -3.55
C THR A 71 -1.91 9.52 -4.53
N ARG A 72 -1.65 9.44 -5.83
CA ARG A 72 -2.70 9.47 -6.86
C ARG A 72 -3.63 8.27 -6.73
N ALA A 73 -3.08 7.08 -6.59
CA ALA A 73 -3.85 5.85 -6.39
C ALA A 73 -4.77 5.93 -5.15
N LEU A 74 -4.34 6.61 -4.08
CA LEU A 74 -5.18 6.87 -2.92
C LEU A 74 -6.37 7.78 -3.26
N GLN A 75 -6.14 8.85 -4.02
CA GLN A 75 -7.20 9.78 -4.44
C GLN A 75 -8.26 9.03 -5.27
N ASP A 76 -7.81 8.30 -6.29
CA ASP A 76 -8.68 7.55 -7.19
C ASP A 76 -9.47 6.45 -6.44
N SER A 77 -8.79 5.71 -5.56
CA SER A 77 -9.40 4.62 -4.80
C SER A 77 -10.40 5.13 -3.76
N ALA A 78 -10.08 6.22 -3.05
CA ALA A 78 -10.99 6.84 -2.10
C ALA A 78 -12.23 7.37 -2.80
N GLN A 79 -12.07 8.10 -3.91
CA GLN A 79 -13.18 8.61 -4.71
C GLN A 79 -14.09 7.48 -5.20
N SER A 80 -13.51 6.41 -5.74
CA SER A 80 -14.25 5.23 -6.23
C SER A 80 -15.02 4.51 -5.12
N ALA A 81 -14.54 4.60 -3.87
CA ALA A 81 -15.16 4.01 -2.70
C ALA A 81 -16.13 4.97 -1.96
N GLY A 82 -16.42 6.16 -2.51
CA GLY A 82 -17.26 7.16 -1.86
C GLY A 82 -16.63 7.82 -0.63
N ALA A 83 -15.32 7.77 -0.52
CA ALA A 83 -14.52 8.36 0.54
C ALA A 83 -13.71 9.58 0.03
N SER A 84 -12.98 10.25 0.92
CA SER A 84 -12.23 11.46 0.56
C SER A 84 -10.80 11.43 1.09
N VAL A 85 -9.88 12.04 0.34
CA VAL A 85 -8.53 12.36 0.80
C VAL A 85 -8.52 13.82 1.26
N VAL A 86 -8.49 14.02 2.57
CA VAL A 86 -8.60 15.35 3.18
C VAL A 86 -7.25 16.03 3.40
N ARG A 87 -6.16 15.26 3.31
CA ARG A 87 -4.79 15.77 3.42
C ARG A 87 -3.82 14.92 2.60
N SER A 88 -2.94 15.58 1.87
CA SER A 88 -1.84 14.92 1.17
C SER A 88 -0.60 15.80 1.24
N ARG A 89 0.52 15.20 1.59
CA ARG A 89 1.81 15.89 1.65
C ARG A 89 2.92 15.01 1.11
N LEU A 90 3.74 15.59 0.25
CA LEU A 90 5.00 15.01 -0.19
C LEU A 90 6.15 15.63 0.62
N TYR A 91 7.17 14.85 0.91
CA TYR A 91 8.39 15.30 1.58
C TYR A 91 9.63 14.89 0.79
N ASP A 92 10.71 15.63 0.98
CA ASP A 92 11.99 15.37 0.31
C ASP A 92 12.48 13.95 0.64
N PRO A 93 12.74 13.09 -0.35
CA PRO A 93 13.24 11.75 -0.13
C PRO A 93 14.62 11.70 0.54
N ALA A 94 15.39 12.79 0.57
CA ALA A 94 16.64 12.90 1.32
C ALA A 94 16.44 13.21 2.81
N THR A 95 15.20 13.47 3.26
CA THR A 95 14.90 13.79 4.66
C THR A 95 15.29 12.64 5.59
N SER A 96 16.03 12.97 6.64
CA SER A 96 16.38 12.08 7.76
C SER A 96 15.72 12.51 9.08
N ASP A 97 15.39 13.80 9.24
CA ASP A 97 14.66 14.35 10.39
C ASP A 97 13.20 14.65 10.02
N PHE A 98 12.29 13.88 10.56
CA PHE A 98 10.85 13.99 10.31
C PHE A 98 10.12 14.90 11.30
N THR A 99 10.82 15.54 12.23
CA THR A 99 10.22 16.35 13.31
C THR A 99 9.27 17.42 12.77
N GLN A 100 9.74 18.26 11.85
CA GLN A 100 8.92 19.36 11.30
C GLN A 100 7.81 18.84 10.37
N ILE A 101 8.08 17.77 9.64
CA ILE A 101 7.11 17.15 8.74
C ILE A 101 5.92 16.61 9.53
N ALA A 102 6.18 15.80 10.56
CA ALA A 102 5.16 15.21 11.42
C ALA A 102 4.38 16.28 12.19
N ARG A 103 5.09 17.27 12.77
CA ARG A 103 4.49 18.38 13.50
C ARG A 103 3.49 19.19 12.65
N GLN A 104 3.87 19.52 11.42
CA GLN A 104 3.02 20.24 10.48
C GLN A 104 1.88 19.36 9.94
N PHE A 105 2.15 18.08 9.67
CA PHE A 105 1.14 17.13 9.19
C PHE A 105 0.05 16.86 10.24
N ALA A 106 0.39 16.96 11.52
CA ALA A 106 -0.52 16.82 12.66
C ALA A 106 -1.29 18.12 12.99
N ASP A 107 -1.02 19.26 12.36
CA ASP A 107 -1.46 20.59 12.82
C ASP A 107 -1.18 20.82 14.32
N TYR A 108 -0.06 20.25 14.82
CA TYR A 108 0.19 20.12 16.25
C TYR A 108 0.16 21.48 16.98
N ASP A 109 0.78 22.51 16.42
CA ASP A 109 0.83 23.84 17.04
C ASP A 109 -0.55 24.51 17.11
N GLN A 110 -1.37 24.33 16.08
CA GLN A 110 -2.73 24.86 16.06
C GLN A 110 -3.59 24.16 17.10
N ARG A 111 -3.55 22.82 17.13
CA ARG A 111 -4.31 22.00 18.07
C ARG A 111 -3.87 22.26 19.52
N ARG A 112 -2.56 22.48 19.75
CA ARG A 112 -2.03 22.85 21.08
C ARG A 112 -2.48 24.24 21.51
N ARG A 113 -2.49 25.22 20.60
CA ARG A 113 -3.03 26.58 20.89
C ARG A 113 -4.52 26.53 21.21
N ALA A 114 -5.29 25.74 20.47
CA ALA A 114 -6.71 25.53 20.73
C ALA A 114 -6.93 24.90 22.13
N LEU A 115 -6.10 23.92 22.53
CA LEU A 115 -6.14 23.35 23.88
C LEU A 115 -5.88 24.41 24.96
N ALA A 116 -4.86 25.25 24.77
CA ALA A 116 -4.53 26.32 25.73
C ALA A 116 -5.68 27.32 25.87
N ALA A 117 -6.30 27.72 24.75
CA ALA A 117 -7.44 28.62 24.75
C ALA A 117 -8.65 28.02 25.46
N GLU A 118 -8.95 26.73 25.24
CA GLU A 118 -10.07 26.05 25.89
C GLU A 118 -9.82 25.89 27.41
N LYS A 119 -8.60 25.55 27.82
CA LYS A 119 -8.22 25.53 29.25
C LYS A 119 -8.41 26.90 29.91
N ALA A 120 -7.97 28.00 29.26
CA ALA A 120 -8.16 29.36 29.76
C ALA A 120 -9.63 29.73 29.88
N ARG A 121 -10.47 29.34 28.89
CA ARG A 121 -11.91 29.59 28.90
C ARG A 121 -12.62 28.88 30.07
N LEU A 122 -12.22 27.64 30.37
CA LEU A 122 -12.81 26.86 31.45
C LEU A 122 -12.31 27.29 32.82
N ALA A 123 -11.05 27.71 32.94
CA ALA A 123 -10.47 28.21 34.21
C ALA A 123 -11.17 29.47 34.75
N GLY A 124 -11.81 30.26 33.86
CA GLY A 124 -12.62 31.42 34.23
C GLY A 124 -14.03 31.08 34.70
N ARG A 125 -14.39 29.80 34.80
CA ARG A 125 -15.71 29.33 35.23
C ARG A 125 -15.64 28.59 36.56
N ASP A 126 -16.59 28.86 37.45
CA ASP A 126 -16.59 28.27 38.80
C ASP A 126 -17.65 27.17 38.98
N ASP A 127 -18.12 26.57 37.91
CA ASP A 127 -19.05 25.44 37.94
C ASP A 127 -18.33 24.09 37.92
N GLU A 128 -18.97 23.08 38.50
CA GLU A 128 -18.37 21.75 38.65
C GLU A 128 -18.10 21.06 37.29
N ALA A 129 -18.96 21.30 36.30
CA ALA A 129 -18.79 20.73 34.94
C ALA A 129 -17.52 21.27 34.28
N SER A 130 -17.27 22.58 34.41
CA SER A 130 -16.05 23.23 33.91
C SER A 130 -14.79 22.73 34.63
N ARG A 131 -14.84 22.52 35.94
CA ARG A 131 -13.71 21.92 36.70
C ARG A 131 -13.40 20.50 36.23
N ARG A 132 -14.40 19.65 36.01
CA ARG A 132 -14.20 18.29 35.49
C ARG A 132 -13.65 18.29 34.07
N ALA A 133 -14.16 19.18 33.21
CA ALA A 133 -13.67 19.34 31.83
C ALA A 133 -12.20 19.79 31.82
N LEU A 134 -11.83 20.78 32.66
CA LEU A 134 -10.46 21.25 32.79
C LEU A 134 -9.51 20.11 33.24
N ALA A 135 -9.87 19.36 34.25
CA ALA A 135 -9.07 18.23 34.73
C ALA A 135 -8.85 17.15 33.65
N ARG A 136 -9.82 16.97 32.74
CA ARG A 136 -9.66 16.09 31.59
C ARG A 136 -8.68 16.68 30.58
N LEU A 137 -8.82 17.99 30.25
CA LEU A 137 -7.96 18.67 29.29
C LEU A 137 -6.51 18.77 29.76
N GLU A 138 -6.25 18.84 31.08
CA GLU A 138 -4.89 18.86 31.63
C GLU A 138 -4.05 17.63 31.27
N ARG A 139 -4.70 16.49 31.01
CA ARG A 139 -4.07 15.23 30.61
C ARG A 139 -3.87 15.09 29.08
N MET A 140 -4.28 16.11 28.31
CA MET A 140 -4.22 16.09 26.85
C MET A 140 -3.06 16.96 26.36
N GLU A 141 -2.39 16.50 25.30
CA GLU A 141 -1.34 17.24 24.59
C GLU A 141 -1.94 18.21 23.56
N THR A 142 -3.03 17.82 22.94
CA THR A 142 -3.76 18.59 21.95
C THR A 142 -5.26 18.42 22.13
N VAL A 143 -6.04 19.31 21.52
CA VAL A 143 -7.50 19.20 21.41
C VAL A 143 -7.89 19.16 19.94
N GLU A 144 -9.13 18.82 19.67
CA GLU A 144 -9.68 18.54 18.35
C GLU A 144 -9.12 17.26 17.70
N ASP A 145 -9.99 16.53 17.05
CA ASP A 145 -9.62 15.34 16.30
C ASP A 145 -8.92 15.73 14.99
N LEU A 146 -8.05 14.84 14.53
CA LEU A 146 -7.47 14.96 13.21
C LEU A 146 -8.58 14.85 12.14
N PRO A 147 -8.48 15.60 11.02
CA PRO A 147 -9.53 15.59 9.99
C PRO A 147 -9.62 14.26 9.23
N TYR A 148 -8.66 13.35 9.43
CA TYR A 148 -8.57 12.04 8.78
C TYR A 148 -8.61 10.89 9.80
N GLN A 149 -9.11 9.76 9.36
CA GLN A 149 -9.24 8.51 10.13
C GLN A 149 -8.13 7.51 9.80
N ALA A 150 -7.52 7.66 8.63
CA ALA A 150 -6.40 6.83 8.21
C ALA A 150 -5.34 7.64 7.47
N VAL A 151 -4.09 7.21 7.57
CA VAL A 151 -2.95 7.83 6.86
C VAL A 151 -2.16 6.77 6.11
N LEU A 152 -1.95 7.00 4.81
CA LEU A 152 -1.13 6.15 3.96
C LEU A 152 0.32 6.63 4.00
N LEU A 153 1.23 5.71 4.35
CA LEU A 153 2.66 5.92 4.51
C LEU A 153 3.42 4.99 3.55
N PRO A 154 3.62 5.36 2.28
CA PRO A 154 4.27 4.51 1.27
C PRO A 154 5.80 4.62 1.35
N ASP A 155 6.35 4.33 2.49
CA ASP A 155 7.79 4.30 2.75
C ASP A 155 8.21 2.95 3.35
N ALA A 156 9.50 2.71 3.52
CA ALA A 156 10.06 1.44 3.93
C ALA A 156 11.30 1.60 4.84
N GLY A 157 11.68 0.48 5.45
CA GLY A 157 12.95 0.35 6.16
C GLY A 157 13.16 1.41 7.24
N GLN A 158 14.40 1.92 7.35
CA GLN A 158 14.77 2.87 8.40
C GLN A 158 13.98 4.18 8.34
N ARG A 159 13.64 4.67 7.14
CA ARG A 159 12.89 5.94 7.00
C ARG A 159 11.50 5.84 7.60
N LEU A 160 10.76 4.78 7.30
CA LEU A 160 9.44 4.56 7.89
C LEU A 160 9.54 4.38 9.41
N ARG A 161 10.55 3.66 9.91
CA ARG A 161 10.80 3.49 11.35
C ARG A 161 11.22 4.79 12.05
N SER A 162 11.75 5.76 11.32
CA SER A 162 12.02 7.10 11.87
C SER A 162 10.81 8.02 11.79
N LEU A 163 9.97 7.87 10.76
CA LEU A 163 8.76 8.68 10.57
C LEU A 163 7.64 8.29 11.54
N ALA A 164 7.35 7.01 11.70
CA ALA A 164 6.19 6.54 12.45
C ALA A 164 6.21 6.95 13.94
N PRO A 165 7.33 6.86 14.69
CA PRO A 165 7.41 7.40 16.04
C PRO A 165 7.22 8.92 16.11
N MET A 166 7.67 9.68 15.10
CA MET A 166 7.46 11.13 15.05
C MET A 166 5.99 11.49 14.86
N LEU A 167 5.25 10.72 14.07
CA LEU A 167 3.80 10.89 13.95
C LEU A 167 3.12 10.70 15.30
N ALA A 168 3.46 9.62 16.01
CA ALA A 168 2.94 9.34 17.35
C ALA A 168 3.33 10.44 18.36
N TYR A 169 4.57 10.92 18.32
CA TYR A 169 5.04 12.00 19.19
C TYR A 169 4.25 13.31 18.99
N PHE A 170 3.80 13.60 17.77
CA PHE A 170 2.94 14.74 17.47
C PHE A 170 1.44 14.40 17.47
N ASP A 171 1.04 13.40 18.25
CA ASP A 171 -0.35 13.04 18.55
C ASP A 171 -1.15 12.51 17.33
N ILE A 172 -0.44 11.89 16.37
CA ILE A 172 -1.07 11.01 15.37
C ILE A 172 -0.97 9.57 15.91
N ASP A 173 -1.85 9.26 16.86
CA ASP A 173 -1.84 7.98 17.57
C ASP A 173 -2.41 6.86 16.67
N HIS A 174 -1.64 5.80 16.41
CA HIS A 174 -2.05 4.64 15.62
C HIS A 174 -3.27 3.89 16.19
N ARG A 175 -3.63 4.11 17.45
CA ARG A 175 -4.85 3.58 18.08
C ARG A 175 -6.10 4.36 17.68
N LYS A 176 -5.95 5.61 17.22
CA LYS A 176 -7.04 6.50 16.78
C LYS A 176 -7.07 6.68 15.27
N VAL A 177 -5.89 6.76 14.63
CA VAL A 177 -5.71 6.94 13.20
C VAL A 177 -5.10 5.69 12.63
N ARG A 178 -5.80 5.02 11.72
CA ARG A 178 -5.30 3.79 11.09
C ARG A 178 -4.10 4.09 10.17
N MET A 179 -2.97 3.45 10.46
CA MET A 179 -1.82 3.49 9.57
C MET A 179 -2.05 2.55 8.40
N LEU A 180 -1.86 3.03 7.17
CA LEU A 180 -1.98 2.24 5.95
C LEU A 180 -0.63 2.20 5.24
N GLY A 181 -0.30 1.04 4.67
CA GLY A 181 0.92 0.82 3.92
C GLY A 181 0.70 0.16 2.57
N THR A 182 1.79 -0.06 1.86
CA THR A 182 1.86 -0.84 0.64
C THR A 182 2.64 -2.13 0.90
N THR A 183 2.90 -2.94 -0.13
CA THR A 183 3.75 -4.14 -0.04
C THR A 183 5.15 -3.83 0.52
N LEU A 184 5.59 -2.57 0.54
CA LEU A 184 6.82 -2.15 1.22
C LEU A 184 6.82 -2.45 2.73
N TRP A 185 5.65 -2.65 3.33
CA TRP A 185 5.50 -3.02 4.74
C TRP A 185 5.63 -4.52 4.99
N ASP A 186 5.73 -5.31 3.92
CA ASP A 186 5.91 -6.77 4.02
C ASP A 186 7.33 -7.16 4.43
N ASP A 187 7.81 -6.55 5.52
CA ASP A 187 9.15 -6.66 6.08
C ASP A 187 9.09 -6.87 7.60
N ALA A 188 9.90 -7.80 8.11
CA ALA A 188 9.91 -8.12 9.54
C ALA A 188 10.33 -6.93 10.42
N SER A 189 11.21 -6.04 9.91
CA SER A 189 11.65 -4.84 10.65
C SER A 189 10.54 -3.81 10.80
N ILE A 190 9.60 -3.75 9.85
CA ILE A 190 8.42 -2.89 9.91
C ILE A 190 7.37 -3.50 10.83
N ALA A 191 7.17 -4.81 10.79
CA ALA A 191 6.24 -5.49 11.70
C ALA A 191 6.62 -5.30 13.18
N GLY A 192 7.90 -5.14 13.48
CA GLY A 192 8.43 -4.88 14.82
C GLY A 192 8.32 -3.42 15.30
N GLU A 193 7.83 -2.48 14.48
CA GLU A 193 7.70 -1.07 14.88
C GLU A 193 6.40 -0.85 15.67
N PRO A 194 6.46 -0.53 16.98
CA PRO A 194 5.27 -0.45 17.82
C PRO A 194 4.25 0.60 17.37
N THR A 195 4.72 1.72 16.81
CA THR A 195 3.86 2.83 16.36
C THR A 195 3.11 2.54 15.05
N LEU A 196 3.42 1.42 14.40
CA LEU A 196 2.67 0.87 13.27
C LEU A 196 1.72 -0.27 13.68
N GLY A 197 1.64 -0.60 14.96
CA GLY A 197 0.74 -1.64 15.48
C GLY A 197 -0.71 -1.41 15.08
N GLY A 198 -1.40 -2.44 14.60
CA GLY A 198 -2.74 -2.34 14.02
C GLY A 198 -2.78 -1.73 12.60
N GLY A 199 -1.65 -1.37 12.02
CA GLY A 199 -1.57 -0.85 10.65
C GLY A 199 -1.91 -1.91 9.60
N TRP A 200 -2.50 -1.48 8.47
CA TRP A 200 -2.95 -2.37 7.39
C TRP A 200 -2.20 -2.11 6.10
N TYR A 201 -1.90 -3.17 5.36
CA TYR A 201 -1.29 -3.08 4.04
C TYR A 201 -1.70 -4.25 3.15
N ALA A 202 -1.59 -4.07 1.84
CA ALA A 202 -1.88 -5.11 0.87
C ALA A 202 -0.58 -5.73 0.35
N ALA A 203 -0.54 -7.08 0.32
CA ALA A 203 0.60 -7.85 -0.19
C ALA A 203 0.15 -9.21 -0.72
N PRO A 204 1.00 -9.92 -1.50
CA PRO A 204 0.76 -11.29 -1.90
C PRO A 204 0.50 -12.21 -0.71
N ALA A 205 -0.36 -13.21 -0.90
CA ALA A 205 -0.66 -14.19 0.13
C ALA A 205 0.59 -15.02 0.49
N ALA A 206 0.96 -15.02 1.76
CA ALA A 206 2.20 -15.65 2.23
C ALA A 206 2.18 -17.18 2.12
N ASP A 207 1.02 -17.80 2.31
CA ASP A 207 0.81 -19.24 2.18
C ASP A 207 1.04 -19.72 0.73
N VAL A 208 0.57 -18.97 -0.26
CA VAL A 208 0.81 -19.28 -1.69
C VAL A 208 2.30 -19.17 -2.01
N ARG A 209 3.00 -18.19 -1.46
CA ARG A 209 4.44 -17.96 -1.69
C ARG A 209 5.34 -18.95 -0.98
N ALA A 210 4.92 -19.50 0.14
CA ALA A 210 5.75 -20.33 1.01
C ALA A 210 6.40 -21.52 0.27
N THR A 211 5.67 -22.18 -0.62
CA THR A 211 6.21 -23.31 -1.40
C THR A 211 7.34 -22.88 -2.34
N PHE A 212 7.17 -21.74 -3.01
CA PHE A 212 8.21 -21.17 -3.88
C PHE A 212 9.42 -20.70 -3.07
N GLU A 213 9.21 -20.01 -1.97
CA GLU A 213 10.27 -19.51 -1.10
C GLU A 213 11.12 -20.64 -0.54
N ASN A 214 10.48 -21.72 -0.08
CA ASN A 214 11.19 -22.91 0.43
C ASN A 214 12.03 -23.59 -0.66
N ARG A 215 11.48 -23.79 -1.86
CA ARG A 215 12.23 -24.37 -2.99
C ARG A 215 13.41 -23.49 -3.41
N TYR A 216 13.19 -22.19 -3.48
CA TYR A 216 14.26 -21.24 -3.82
C TYR A 216 15.37 -21.25 -2.77
N GLN A 217 15.01 -21.24 -1.48
CA GLN A 217 15.99 -21.28 -0.40
C GLN A 217 16.79 -22.60 -0.39
N GLN A 218 16.14 -23.72 -0.68
CA GLN A 218 16.83 -25.02 -0.82
C GLN A 218 17.81 -25.03 -2.00
N ALA A 219 17.46 -24.39 -3.11
CA ALA A 219 18.30 -24.37 -4.31
C ALA A 219 19.45 -23.34 -4.23
N PHE A 220 19.22 -22.18 -3.60
CA PHE A 220 20.14 -21.05 -3.65
C PHE A 220 20.69 -20.60 -2.28
N GLY A 221 20.25 -21.21 -1.18
CA GLY A 221 20.71 -20.90 0.19
C GLY A 221 20.20 -19.57 0.76
N THR A 222 19.40 -18.82 0.01
CA THR A 222 18.90 -17.49 0.40
C THR A 222 17.40 -17.36 0.11
N ARG A 223 16.71 -16.44 0.78
CA ARG A 223 15.33 -16.09 0.43
C ARG A 223 15.24 -15.40 -0.93
N PRO A 224 14.22 -15.71 -1.75
CA PRO A 224 14.07 -15.06 -3.04
C PRO A 224 13.73 -13.57 -2.88
N PRO A 225 14.37 -12.68 -3.66
CA PRO A 225 13.86 -11.32 -3.80
C PRO A 225 12.47 -11.34 -4.47
N LEU A 226 11.67 -10.30 -4.26
CA LEU A 226 10.29 -10.23 -4.78
C LEU A 226 10.24 -10.42 -6.32
N VAL A 227 11.24 -9.90 -7.05
CA VAL A 227 11.34 -10.03 -8.50
C VAL A 227 11.55 -11.48 -8.98
N ALA A 228 12.13 -12.34 -8.15
CA ALA A 228 12.31 -13.77 -8.51
C ALA A 228 10.96 -14.48 -8.69
N GLY A 229 9.95 -14.15 -7.86
CA GLY A 229 8.59 -14.66 -8.04
C GLY A 229 7.94 -14.15 -9.33
N LEU A 230 8.19 -12.90 -9.73
CA LEU A 230 7.69 -12.37 -11.01
C LEU A 230 8.31 -13.08 -12.21
N ALA A 231 9.62 -13.36 -12.15
CA ALA A 231 10.32 -14.11 -13.20
C ALA A 231 9.80 -15.54 -13.30
N TYR A 232 9.54 -16.18 -12.15
CA TYR A 232 8.94 -17.51 -12.11
C TYR A 232 7.54 -17.50 -12.74
N ASP A 233 6.66 -16.56 -12.35
CA ASP A 233 5.31 -16.42 -12.88
C ASP A 233 5.33 -16.19 -14.40
N ALA A 234 6.23 -15.34 -14.90
CA ALA A 234 6.38 -15.09 -16.33
C ALA A 234 6.80 -16.34 -17.10
N THR A 235 7.78 -17.08 -16.57
CA THR A 235 8.26 -18.31 -17.19
C THR A 235 7.18 -19.42 -17.18
N ALA A 236 6.48 -19.53 -16.05
CA ALA A 236 5.38 -20.48 -15.91
C ALA A 236 4.22 -20.19 -16.88
N LEU A 237 3.90 -18.89 -17.08
CA LEU A 237 2.90 -18.46 -18.06
C LEU A 237 3.31 -18.85 -19.47
N VAL A 238 4.56 -18.56 -19.86
CA VAL A 238 5.09 -18.95 -21.19
C VAL A 238 5.04 -20.48 -21.36
N ALA A 239 5.48 -21.25 -20.37
CA ALA A 239 5.45 -22.70 -20.39
C ALA A 239 4.01 -23.25 -20.52
N LEU A 240 3.04 -22.65 -19.79
CA LEU A 240 1.63 -23.03 -19.84
C LEU A 240 1.05 -22.82 -21.25
N LEU A 241 1.32 -21.68 -21.86
CA LEU A 241 0.79 -21.33 -23.18
C LEU A 241 1.49 -22.05 -24.35
N SER A 242 2.65 -22.66 -24.07
CA SER A 242 3.39 -23.50 -25.02
C SER A 242 3.08 -25.00 -24.88
N ARG A 243 2.41 -25.41 -23.81
CA ARG A 243 2.18 -26.80 -23.50
C ARG A 243 1.19 -27.44 -24.46
N ASP A 244 1.51 -28.66 -24.91
CA ASP A 244 0.65 -29.50 -25.74
C ASP A 244 0.19 -28.84 -27.08
N ARG A 245 0.95 -27.88 -27.58
CA ARG A 245 0.70 -27.19 -28.84
C ARG A 245 1.90 -27.26 -29.78
N GLU A 246 1.67 -27.52 -31.05
CA GLU A 246 2.74 -27.43 -32.07
C GLU A 246 3.28 -25.99 -32.20
N GLN A 247 2.43 -24.99 -32.03
CA GLN A 247 2.81 -23.57 -31.94
C GLN A 247 2.22 -22.93 -30.69
N PRO A 248 3.04 -22.23 -29.89
CA PRO A 248 2.57 -21.48 -28.73
C PRO A 248 1.55 -20.40 -29.14
N ASP A 249 0.51 -20.22 -28.30
CA ASP A 249 -0.46 -19.14 -28.52
C ASP A 249 -0.20 -17.99 -27.55
N PHE A 250 0.52 -17.00 -28.03
CA PHE A 250 0.77 -15.74 -27.32
C PHE A 250 -0.08 -14.58 -27.83
N SER A 251 -1.25 -14.90 -28.41
CA SER A 251 -2.19 -13.87 -28.86
C SER A 251 -2.62 -12.98 -27.69
N LEU A 252 -3.00 -11.73 -28.02
CA LEU A 252 -3.49 -10.79 -27.03
C LEU A 252 -4.72 -11.34 -26.30
N GLU A 253 -5.61 -12.04 -26.99
CA GLU A 253 -6.80 -12.68 -26.42
C GLU A 253 -6.44 -13.71 -25.34
N THR A 254 -5.50 -14.61 -25.64
CA THR A 254 -5.04 -15.64 -24.70
C THR A 254 -4.30 -15.04 -23.50
N LEU A 255 -3.41 -14.07 -23.75
CA LEU A 255 -2.65 -13.40 -22.70
C LEU A 255 -3.53 -12.56 -21.78
N THR A 256 -4.61 -11.96 -22.29
CA THR A 256 -5.53 -11.12 -21.52
C THR A 256 -6.81 -11.85 -21.10
N SER A 257 -6.73 -13.18 -20.92
CA SER A 257 -7.85 -13.97 -20.40
C SER A 257 -8.44 -13.33 -19.15
N PRO A 258 -9.76 -13.10 -19.10
CA PRO A 258 -10.41 -12.50 -17.92
C PRO A 258 -10.33 -13.36 -16.67
N GLU A 259 -10.13 -14.66 -16.81
CA GLU A 259 -9.93 -15.59 -15.69
C GLU A 259 -8.56 -15.40 -15.05
N GLY A 260 -7.57 -14.92 -15.81
CA GLY A 260 -6.20 -14.74 -15.35
C GLY A 260 -5.45 -16.06 -15.17
N PHE A 261 -4.38 -15.99 -14.41
CA PHE A 261 -3.41 -17.07 -14.21
C PHE A 261 -3.08 -17.22 -12.73
N ALA A 262 -2.81 -18.43 -12.30
CA ALA A 262 -2.27 -18.71 -10.97
C ALA A 262 -0.74 -18.60 -10.99
N GLY A 263 -0.19 -17.83 -10.06
CA GLY A 263 1.24 -17.65 -9.88
C GLY A 263 1.70 -17.89 -8.45
N VAL A 264 3.01 -17.86 -8.23
CA VAL A 264 3.60 -18.02 -6.87
C VAL A 264 3.36 -16.80 -5.97
N ASN A 265 2.93 -15.68 -6.55
CA ASN A 265 2.52 -14.49 -5.82
C ASN A 265 0.98 -14.32 -5.78
N GLY A 266 0.21 -15.38 -5.94
CA GLY A 266 -1.23 -15.36 -6.05
C GLY A 266 -1.72 -15.25 -7.49
N ILE A 267 -3.04 -15.12 -7.66
CA ILE A 267 -3.63 -14.94 -9.00
C ILE A 267 -3.27 -13.59 -9.60
N PHE A 268 -3.12 -13.56 -10.91
CA PHE A 268 -2.93 -12.33 -11.67
C PHE A 268 -3.60 -12.45 -13.05
N ARG A 269 -3.99 -11.32 -13.62
CA ARG A 269 -4.41 -11.23 -15.02
C ARG A 269 -3.77 -10.03 -15.71
N LEU A 270 -3.53 -10.19 -16.98
CA LEU A 270 -3.05 -9.12 -17.85
C LEU A 270 -4.24 -8.43 -18.51
N LYS A 271 -4.14 -7.14 -18.75
CA LYS A 271 -5.19 -6.34 -19.38
C LYS A 271 -4.77 -5.91 -20.77
N PRO A 272 -5.73 -5.61 -21.67
CA PRO A 272 -5.43 -5.18 -23.04
C PRO A 272 -4.59 -3.89 -23.12
N ASP A 273 -4.59 -3.06 -22.06
CA ASP A 273 -3.80 -1.84 -21.93
C ASP A 273 -2.35 -2.09 -21.45
N GLY A 274 -1.96 -3.36 -21.28
CA GLY A 274 -0.64 -3.76 -20.80
C GLY A 274 -0.48 -3.74 -19.27
N LEU A 275 -1.47 -3.27 -18.53
CA LEU A 275 -1.44 -3.33 -17.06
C LEU A 275 -1.79 -4.74 -16.58
N ASN A 276 -1.40 -5.04 -15.35
CA ASN A 276 -1.87 -6.24 -14.66
C ASN A 276 -2.89 -5.90 -13.56
N GLU A 277 -3.53 -6.92 -13.06
CA GLU A 277 -4.28 -6.92 -11.81
C GLU A 277 -3.89 -8.15 -11.00
N ARG A 278 -3.67 -7.98 -9.69
CA ARG A 278 -3.24 -9.05 -8.80
C ARG A 278 -4.19 -9.26 -7.64
N GLY A 279 -4.41 -10.52 -7.29
CA GLY A 279 -5.09 -10.90 -6.05
C GLY A 279 -4.16 -10.68 -4.86
N LEU A 280 -4.44 -9.66 -4.03
CA LEU A 280 -3.66 -9.34 -2.84
C LEU A 280 -4.49 -9.60 -1.58
N ALA A 281 -3.84 -10.12 -0.53
CA ALA A 281 -4.39 -10.17 0.81
C ALA A 281 -4.22 -8.82 1.53
N VAL A 282 -5.05 -8.55 2.54
CA VAL A 282 -4.81 -7.46 3.49
C VAL A 282 -4.24 -8.04 4.77
N TYR A 283 -3.15 -7.44 5.21
CA TYR A 283 -2.45 -7.79 6.43
C TYR A 283 -2.62 -6.70 7.48
N GLU A 284 -2.59 -7.12 8.75
CA GLU A 284 -2.46 -6.25 9.90
C GLU A 284 -1.13 -6.52 10.61
N ILE A 285 -0.43 -5.46 11.00
CA ILE A 285 0.71 -5.55 11.92
C ILE A 285 0.17 -5.75 13.34
N ASN A 286 0.49 -6.88 13.95
CA ASN A 286 0.00 -7.21 15.29
C ASN A 286 1.13 -7.81 16.13
N ASN A 287 1.56 -7.11 17.18
CA ASN A 287 2.59 -7.56 18.13
C ASN A 287 3.87 -8.08 17.44
N GLY A 288 4.39 -7.34 16.48
CA GLY A 288 5.60 -7.72 15.75
C GLY A 288 5.41 -8.79 14.67
N GLN A 289 4.17 -9.21 14.43
CA GLN A 289 3.81 -10.21 13.42
C GLN A 289 2.88 -9.62 12.36
N ARG A 290 2.77 -10.32 11.24
CA ARG A 290 1.85 -10.01 10.16
C ARG A 290 0.70 -11.02 10.20
N ARG A 291 -0.52 -10.53 10.33
CA ARG A 291 -1.72 -11.37 10.33
C ARG A 291 -2.58 -11.05 9.11
N VAL A 292 -3.00 -12.05 8.37
CA VAL A 292 -4.01 -11.88 7.32
C VAL A 292 -5.35 -11.55 7.98
N ILE A 293 -5.93 -10.43 7.60
CA ILE A 293 -7.25 -9.96 8.08
C ILE A 293 -8.31 -9.98 6.98
N ASP A 294 -7.87 -10.02 5.70
CA ASP A 294 -8.75 -10.22 4.57
C ASP A 294 -7.98 -11.00 3.48
N PRO A 295 -8.36 -12.25 3.18
CA PRO A 295 -7.59 -13.12 2.30
C PRO A 295 -7.57 -12.61 0.86
N ALA A 296 -6.55 -13.03 0.11
CA ALA A 296 -6.47 -12.77 -1.31
C ALA A 296 -7.62 -13.49 -2.05
N PRO A 297 -8.22 -12.85 -3.08
CA PRO A 297 -9.22 -13.50 -3.91
C PRO A 297 -8.60 -14.70 -4.64
N GLN A 298 -9.38 -15.76 -4.79
CA GLN A 298 -8.99 -17.00 -5.51
C GLN A 298 -9.46 -16.95 -6.98
N SER A 299 -10.26 -15.97 -7.37
CA SER A 299 -10.78 -15.77 -8.73
C SER A 299 -11.00 -14.28 -8.98
N PHE A 300 -10.88 -13.86 -10.25
CA PHE A 300 -11.30 -12.52 -10.72
C PHE A 300 -12.77 -12.49 -11.16
N GLN A 301 -13.42 -13.64 -11.23
CA GLN A 301 -14.86 -13.69 -11.52
C GLN A 301 -15.65 -13.30 -10.26
N PRO A 302 -16.72 -12.48 -10.39
CA PRO A 302 -17.63 -12.26 -9.28
C PRO A 302 -18.21 -13.62 -8.86
N LEU A 303 -18.29 -13.87 -7.54
CA LEU A 303 -19.07 -14.98 -7.03
C LEU A 303 -20.53 -14.76 -7.46
N ILE A 304 -21.01 -15.60 -8.36
CA ILE A 304 -22.44 -15.63 -8.71
C ILE A 304 -23.14 -16.26 -7.50
N ASN A 305 -23.80 -15.42 -6.70
CA ASN A 305 -24.70 -15.86 -5.65
C ASN A 305 -26.09 -16.14 -6.21
#